data_ba7c1900061fb3c05c76189bc021b9ff
#
_entry.id   ba7c1900061fb3c05c76189bc021b9ff
#
_cell.length_a   1.000
_cell.length_b   1.000
_cell.length_c   1.000
_cell.angle_alpha   90.00
_cell.angle_beta   90.00
_cell.angle_gamma   90.00
#
_symmetry.space_group_name_H-M   'P 1'
#
loop_
_entity.id
_entity.type
_entity.pdbx_description
1 polymer ?
#
loop_
_entity_poly.entity_id
_entity_poly.type
_entity_poly.pdbx_seq_one_letter_code
_entity_poly.pdbx_strand_id
1 'polypeptide(L)'
;MFGSNSLVSRSGALDARSGRSPRPLASLHGREPRSRVPRYAVGVFLMCCVLVATTLYMSSFSSDTSSVRHSVPVSYEHTKGRPKPATFDVSVSRDKGVVMCMHNAAVPMGLSLVRELRCLGNQELIQVYHCFSDEMSDRSRQLLLETDSRLEIVDVCSDLVDRGVLKREVAEQFRSWWIKPLALYHTDLAEVMLMDVDDLFVRDPAVLRTTPGYKRTGTTFFYDRVLYSREWFNQDVEGSTYLETLLSDFDYAAFGLSEGRKVPKNLRESFAFKGEASHEQDSSLVIVDKSRAGQAMAVMLWLITEQRFEREFSYGDKETFWIAYALAKQEYFFSPWGTSVIESSRNRDMENHPDSLCGSIAHFTPVEDDTPEFLYVNGKALLDPFPEGLGRRGTASANVLYNPTPSYVTPRQKRRPNGGTATSYDGEFPMECLIGFGSTPLPSSFASQLLRRRMFYLGIRMDVLSALDSCFGFE
;
A
#
# COMPACT_ATOMS: atom_id res chain seq x y z
N MET A 1 -11.73 22.17 56.37
CA MET A 1 -12.52 23.43 56.52
C MET A 1 -13.36 23.53 55.28
N PHE A 2 -14.64 23.30 55.48
CA PHE A 2 -15.88 23.92 54.94
C PHE A 2 -15.94 24.04 53.43
N GLY A 3 -16.93 23.54 52.68
CA GLY A 3 -18.30 23.12 52.94
C GLY A 3 -19.03 23.31 51.61
N SER A 4 -19.62 22.31 51.09
CA SER A 4 -20.98 21.87 50.95
C SER A 4 -22.03 22.94 50.52
N ASN A 5 -22.83 22.60 49.50
CA ASN A 5 -24.28 22.57 49.35
C ASN A 5 -24.65 22.64 47.85
N SER A 6 -25.27 21.67 47.23
CA SER A 6 -26.56 21.01 47.27
C SER A 6 -27.77 21.93 47.01
N LEU A 7 -28.66 21.51 46.14
CA LEU A 7 -30.12 21.44 46.11
C LEU A 7 -30.65 21.73 44.70
N VAL A 8 -31.26 20.77 44.03
CA VAL A 8 -32.64 20.22 44.08
C VAL A 8 -33.64 21.08 43.31
N SER A 9 -34.22 20.64 42.28
CA SER A 9 -35.36 19.79 41.98
C SER A 9 -36.47 20.46 41.15
N ARG A 10 -37.19 19.60 40.45
CA ARG A 10 -38.60 19.52 40.04
C ARG A 10 -38.99 20.17 38.75
N SER A 11 -39.41 19.39 37.78
CA SER A 11 -40.65 18.66 37.51
C SER A 11 -41.81 19.51 36.97
N GLY A 12 -42.42 19.09 35.88
CA GLY A 12 -43.69 19.53 35.36
C GLY A 12 -44.07 18.82 34.07
N ALA A 13 -44.86 17.76 34.23
CA ALA A 13 -45.61 17.14 33.16
C ALA A 13 -46.99 17.80 33.05
N LEU A 14 -47.70 17.63 31.94
CA LEU A 14 -49.15 17.52 31.69
C LEU A 14 -49.39 17.86 30.21
N ASP A 15 -49.85 16.98 29.44
CA ASP A 15 -51.11 16.30 29.23
C ASP A 15 -52.04 17.01 28.21
N ALA A 16 -52.31 16.29 27.15
CA ALA A 16 -53.52 15.81 26.55
C ALA A 16 -54.48 16.69 25.73
N ARG A 17 -55.03 15.99 24.75
CA ARG A 17 -56.35 15.99 24.08
C ARG A 17 -56.47 16.75 22.76
N SER A 18 -56.66 15.96 21.70
CA SER A 18 -57.93 15.39 21.13
C SER A 18 -58.66 16.37 20.19
N GLY A 19 -58.94 15.93 18.98
CA GLY A 19 -59.89 16.56 18.04
C GLY A 19 -60.12 15.66 16.80
N ARG A 20 -61.28 15.00 16.84
CA ARG A 20 -61.83 14.18 15.76
C ARG A 20 -62.60 15.04 14.72
N SER A 21 -62.42 14.67 13.39
CA SER A 21 -63.46 14.42 12.37
C SER A 21 -64.37 15.59 11.93
N PRO A 22 -65.03 15.58 10.77
CA PRO A 22 -65.52 14.43 9.97
C PRO A 22 -65.36 14.52 8.43
N ARG A 23 -65.73 13.42 7.79
CA ARG A 23 -65.93 13.26 6.31
C ARG A 23 -67.26 13.90 5.86
N PRO A 24 -67.40 14.13 4.54
CA PRO A 24 -68.62 13.63 3.86
C PRO A 24 -68.38 12.81 2.59
N LEU A 25 -69.48 12.14 2.27
CA LEU A 25 -69.74 11.10 1.30
C LEU A 25 -69.73 11.47 -0.17
N ALA A 26 -69.29 10.49 -0.96
CA ALA A 26 -69.86 9.90 -2.17
C ALA A 26 -70.31 10.73 -3.40
N SER A 27 -69.76 10.34 -4.57
CA SER A 27 -70.56 10.11 -5.78
C SER A 27 -69.96 8.98 -6.62
N LEU A 28 -70.79 8.04 -6.97
CA LEU A 28 -70.61 6.88 -7.87
C LEU A 28 -70.56 7.41 -9.31
N HIS A 29 -69.51 7.00 -10.07
CA HIS A 29 -69.62 6.81 -11.52
C HIS A 29 -68.72 5.66 -11.95
N GLY A 30 -69.32 4.66 -12.60
CA GLY A 30 -68.69 3.44 -13.05
C GLY A 30 -67.66 3.66 -14.17
N ARG A 31 -66.65 2.87 -14.12
CA ARG A 31 -65.76 2.58 -15.29
C ARG A 31 -65.36 1.12 -15.28
N GLU A 32 -65.40 0.54 -16.50
CA GLU A 32 -65.08 -0.82 -16.86
C GLU A 32 -63.74 -1.34 -16.34
N PRO A 33 -63.58 -2.67 -16.20
CA PRO A 33 -62.36 -3.28 -15.68
C PRO A 33 -61.31 -3.37 -16.79
N ARG A 34 -60.29 -2.51 -16.71
CA ARG A 34 -59.02 -2.74 -17.41
C ARG A 34 -58.20 -3.74 -16.62
N SER A 35 -57.88 -4.89 -17.22
CA SER A 35 -56.99 -5.91 -16.69
C SER A 35 -55.63 -5.28 -16.36
N ARG A 36 -55.33 -5.10 -15.06
CA ARG A 36 -54.00 -4.71 -14.58
C ARG A 36 -53.17 -5.97 -14.44
N VAL A 37 -52.20 -6.17 -15.33
CA VAL A 37 -51.09 -7.12 -15.10
C VAL A 37 -50.45 -6.71 -13.77
N PRO A 38 -50.33 -7.62 -12.80
CA PRO A 38 -49.77 -7.27 -11.50
C PRO A 38 -48.30 -6.85 -11.64
N ARG A 39 -47.96 -5.70 -11.09
CA ARG A 39 -46.61 -5.14 -11.14
C ARG A 39 -45.49 -6.11 -10.67
N TYR A 40 -45.85 -7.16 -9.93
CA TYR A 40 -44.97 -8.24 -9.51
C TYR A 40 -44.55 -9.16 -10.69
N ALA A 41 -45.36 -9.35 -11.70
CA ALA A 41 -45.04 -10.18 -12.87
C ALA A 41 -43.96 -9.55 -13.75
N VAL A 42 -43.95 -8.21 -13.87
CA VAL A 42 -42.92 -7.46 -14.58
C VAL A 42 -41.59 -7.47 -13.85
N GLY A 43 -41.61 -7.36 -12.53
CA GLY A 43 -40.40 -7.41 -11.70
C GLY A 43 -39.73 -8.80 -11.71
N VAL A 44 -40.52 -9.87 -11.62
CA VAL A 44 -40.02 -11.25 -11.70
C VAL A 44 -39.47 -11.56 -13.10
N PHE A 45 -40.13 -11.09 -14.17
CA PHE A 45 -39.62 -11.27 -15.53
C PHE A 45 -38.29 -10.54 -15.78
N LEU A 46 -38.15 -9.30 -15.31
CA LEU A 46 -36.89 -8.55 -15.39
C LEU A 46 -35.76 -9.20 -14.58
N MET A 47 -36.07 -9.72 -13.40
CA MET A 47 -35.09 -10.42 -12.58
C MET A 47 -34.65 -11.75 -13.22
N CYS A 48 -35.56 -12.50 -13.82
CA CYS A 48 -35.23 -13.69 -14.58
C CYS A 48 -34.40 -13.37 -15.83
N CYS A 49 -34.70 -12.28 -16.57
CA CYS A 49 -33.88 -11.85 -17.70
C CYS A 49 -32.46 -11.45 -17.31
N VAL A 50 -32.27 -10.78 -16.15
CA VAL A 50 -30.94 -10.44 -15.62
C VAL A 50 -30.18 -11.70 -15.19
N LEU A 51 -30.84 -12.65 -14.53
CA LEU A 51 -30.22 -13.93 -14.14
C LEU A 51 -29.82 -14.78 -15.35
N VAL A 52 -30.66 -14.84 -16.40
CA VAL A 52 -30.33 -15.56 -17.64
C VAL A 52 -29.20 -14.85 -18.39
N ALA A 53 -29.17 -13.52 -18.44
CA ALA A 53 -28.09 -12.76 -19.04
C ALA A 53 -26.76 -12.93 -18.30
N THR A 54 -26.79 -12.96 -16.96
CA THR A 54 -25.58 -13.21 -16.15
C THR A 54 -25.09 -14.65 -16.27
N THR A 55 -25.99 -15.64 -16.33
CA THR A 55 -25.59 -17.04 -16.55
C THR A 55 -25.07 -17.28 -17.98
N LEU A 56 -25.64 -16.66 -19.00
CA LEU A 56 -25.10 -16.71 -20.35
C LEU A 56 -23.76 -15.97 -20.49
N TYR A 57 -23.58 -14.87 -19.80
CA TYR A 57 -22.30 -14.14 -19.74
C TYR A 57 -21.22 -14.97 -19.02
N MET A 58 -21.56 -15.65 -17.92
CA MET A 58 -20.63 -16.53 -17.19
C MET A 58 -20.36 -17.85 -17.93
N SER A 59 -21.31 -18.38 -18.74
CA SER A 59 -21.09 -19.59 -19.53
C SER A 59 -20.29 -19.35 -20.84
N SER A 60 -20.19 -18.12 -21.32
CA SER A 60 -19.29 -17.78 -22.42
C SER A 60 -17.82 -17.61 -21.98
N PHE A 61 -17.53 -17.63 -20.66
CA PHE A 61 -16.17 -17.64 -20.10
C PHE A 61 -15.66 -19.03 -19.69
N SER A 62 -16.47 -20.08 -19.82
CA SER A 62 -16.07 -21.45 -19.47
C SER A 62 -16.10 -22.40 -20.66
N SER A 63 -15.28 -22.16 -21.66
CA SER A 63 -14.88 -23.20 -22.61
C SER A 63 -13.57 -22.77 -23.27
N ASP A 64 -12.56 -23.47 -22.91
CA ASP A 64 -11.25 -23.73 -23.43
C ASP A 64 -10.10 -23.45 -22.46
N THR A 65 -10.09 -24.19 -21.35
CA THR A 65 -8.83 -24.49 -20.67
C THR A 65 -8.33 -25.86 -21.09
N SER A 66 -7.93 -25.99 -22.34
CA SER A 66 -6.92 -26.95 -22.69
C SER A 66 -5.57 -26.33 -22.32
N SER A 67 -5.00 -26.78 -21.22
CA SER A 67 -3.67 -26.41 -20.74
C SER A 67 -2.63 -26.80 -21.80
N VAL A 68 -2.32 -25.87 -22.70
CA VAL A 68 -1.07 -25.93 -23.43
C VAL A 68 -0.02 -25.27 -22.53
N ARG A 69 0.64 -26.08 -21.71
CA ARG A 69 1.90 -25.70 -21.07
C ARG A 69 2.92 -25.45 -22.17
N HIS A 70 2.97 -24.24 -22.68
CA HIS A 70 4.15 -23.74 -23.37
C HIS A 70 5.05 -23.12 -22.30
N SER A 71 5.88 -23.98 -21.70
CA SER A 71 7.10 -23.54 -21.06
C SER A 71 7.99 -22.93 -22.13
N VAL A 72 7.85 -21.62 -22.36
CA VAL A 72 8.90 -20.86 -23.02
C VAL A 72 9.99 -20.72 -21.98
N PRO A 73 11.20 -21.27 -22.18
CA PRO A 73 12.31 -20.98 -21.32
C PRO A 73 12.65 -19.50 -21.53
N VAL A 74 12.17 -18.65 -20.66
CA VAL A 74 12.62 -17.26 -20.59
C VAL A 74 14.05 -17.35 -20.08
N SER A 75 15.04 -17.16 -20.95
CA SER A 75 16.42 -17.03 -20.54
C SER A 75 16.51 -15.71 -19.77
N TYR A 76 16.61 -15.80 -18.47
CA TYR A 76 16.83 -14.67 -17.57
C TYR A 76 18.28 -14.19 -17.67
N GLU A 77 18.70 -13.76 -18.84
CA GLU A 77 20.00 -13.13 -19.00
C GLU A 77 20.01 -11.78 -18.28
N HIS A 78 20.97 -11.60 -17.39
CA HIS A 78 21.31 -10.31 -16.83
C HIS A 78 21.43 -9.29 -17.96
N THR A 79 20.56 -8.30 -17.98
CA THR A 79 20.46 -7.28 -19.01
C THR A 79 21.68 -6.37 -19.02
N LYS A 80 22.78 -6.84 -19.58
CA LYS A 80 23.89 -5.99 -19.99
C LYS A 80 23.49 -5.30 -21.29
N GLY A 81 23.30 -3.99 -21.29
CA GLY A 81 23.23 -3.22 -22.52
C GLY A 81 21.88 -2.62 -22.89
N ARG A 82 21.11 -2.07 -21.94
CA ARG A 82 19.92 -1.27 -22.27
C ARG A 82 20.25 0.04 -22.94
N PRO A 83 19.46 0.48 -23.96
CA PRO A 83 19.50 1.86 -24.39
C PRO A 83 19.17 2.76 -23.19
N LYS A 84 20.07 3.66 -22.85
CA LYS A 84 19.86 4.60 -21.76
C LYS A 84 18.97 5.73 -22.27
N PRO A 85 17.97 6.22 -21.50
CA PRO A 85 17.27 7.43 -21.84
C PRO A 85 18.25 8.58 -22.01
N ALA A 86 18.06 9.40 -23.04
CA ALA A 86 18.96 10.49 -23.39
C ALA A 86 18.97 11.67 -22.38
N THR A 87 18.19 11.57 -21.29
CA THR A 87 17.87 12.69 -20.39
C THR A 87 18.38 12.53 -18.96
N PHE A 88 19.28 11.55 -18.67
CA PHE A 88 19.80 11.41 -17.33
C PHE A 88 21.27 11.84 -17.24
N ASP A 89 21.70 12.25 -16.04
CA ASP A 89 23.08 12.64 -15.76
C ASP A 89 23.98 11.41 -15.68
N VAL A 90 24.79 11.19 -16.73
CA VAL A 90 25.74 10.06 -16.83
C VAL A 90 26.84 10.09 -15.76
N SER A 91 27.06 11.23 -15.10
CA SER A 91 28.06 11.36 -14.02
C SER A 91 27.59 10.75 -12.71
N VAL A 92 26.28 10.50 -12.56
CA VAL A 92 25.71 9.91 -11.34
C VAL A 92 25.92 8.40 -11.35
N SER A 93 26.46 7.88 -10.25
CA SER A 93 26.66 6.43 -10.04
C SER A 93 25.34 5.69 -10.11
N ARG A 94 25.36 4.50 -10.70
CA ARG A 94 24.25 3.54 -10.77
C ARG A 94 24.40 2.37 -9.81
N ASP A 95 25.44 2.40 -8.97
CA ASP A 95 25.64 1.38 -7.95
C ASP A 95 24.54 1.41 -6.91
N LYS A 96 24.02 2.61 -6.62
CA LYS A 96 22.98 2.85 -5.61
C LYS A 96 21.97 3.86 -6.15
N GLY A 97 20.72 3.67 -5.76
CA GLY A 97 19.69 4.63 -6.14
C GLY A 97 18.33 4.36 -5.54
N VAL A 98 17.44 5.29 -5.84
CA VAL A 98 16.05 5.27 -5.42
C VAL A 98 15.17 4.94 -6.62
N VAL A 99 14.16 4.11 -6.42
CA VAL A 99 13.11 3.82 -7.40
C VAL A 99 11.77 4.25 -6.80
N MET A 100 11.02 5.04 -7.56
CA MET A 100 9.65 5.46 -7.24
C MET A 100 8.75 5.14 -8.41
N CYS A 101 7.53 4.70 -8.11
CA CYS A 101 6.52 4.47 -9.15
C CYS A 101 5.44 5.54 -9.03
N MET A 102 5.12 6.23 -10.12
CA MET A 102 4.12 7.27 -10.10
C MET A 102 3.45 7.49 -11.46
N HIS A 103 2.18 7.74 -11.42
CA HIS A 103 1.39 8.24 -12.54
C HIS A 103 1.18 9.76 -12.41
N ASN A 104 0.59 10.38 -13.41
CA ASN A 104 0.44 11.82 -13.50
C ASN A 104 -0.12 12.51 -12.23
N ALA A 105 -1.15 11.93 -11.62
CA ALA A 105 -1.75 12.51 -10.40
C ALA A 105 -0.85 12.37 -9.14
N ALA A 106 0.12 11.45 -9.15
CA ALA A 106 1.05 11.24 -8.05
C ALA A 106 2.32 12.12 -8.14
N VAL A 107 2.58 12.74 -9.29
CA VAL A 107 3.78 13.54 -9.53
C VAL A 107 4.00 14.65 -8.49
N PRO A 108 3.00 15.45 -8.06
CA PRO A 108 3.24 16.46 -7.04
C PRO A 108 3.73 15.86 -5.71
N MET A 109 3.20 14.69 -5.33
CA MET A 109 3.59 13.99 -4.11
C MET A 109 4.99 13.39 -4.23
N GLY A 110 5.27 12.69 -5.32
CA GLY A 110 6.58 12.10 -5.59
C GLY A 110 7.67 13.16 -5.71
N LEU A 111 7.41 14.24 -6.43
CA LEU A 111 8.38 15.33 -6.57
C LEU A 111 8.67 16.02 -5.24
N SER A 112 7.65 16.15 -4.37
CA SER A 112 7.88 16.66 -3.02
C SER A 112 8.75 15.71 -2.18
N LEU A 113 8.68 14.38 -2.42
CA LEU A 113 9.59 13.41 -1.80
C LEU A 113 11.00 13.55 -2.35
N VAL A 114 11.18 13.72 -3.66
CA VAL A 114 12.50 13.98 -4.25
C VAL A 114 13.17 15.16 -3.56
N ARG A 115 12.47 16.29 -3.41
CA ARG A 115 12.99 17.45 -2.71
C ARG A 115 13.32 17.18 -1.25
N GLU A 116 12.44 16.47 -0.54
CA GLU A 116 12.69 16.12 0.86
C GLU A 116 13.93 15.24 1.01
N LEU A 117 14.11 14.25 0.14
CA LEU A 117 15.32 13.41 0.15
C LEU A 117 16.59 14.25 -0.06
N ARG A 118 16.55 15.23 -0.97
CA ARG A 118 17.69 16.15 -1.16
C ARG A 118 17.97 17.02 0.08
N CYS A 119 16.91 17.46 0.76
CA CYS A 119 17.04 18.18 2.04
C CYS A 119 17.61 17.32 3.17
N LEU A 120 17.34 16.02 3.15
CA LEU A 120 17.93 15.04 4.07
C LEU A 120 19.38 14.64 3.72
N GLY A 121 19.91 15.16 2.61
CA GLY A 121 21.29 14.93 2.16
C GLY A 121 21.45 13.79 1.17
N ASN A 122 20.38 13.09 0.80
CA ASN A 122 20.47 12.06 -0.23
C ASN A 122 20.85 12.65 -1.59
N GLN A 123 21.85 12.07 -2.25
CA GLN A 123 22.38 12.53 -3.54
C GLN A 123 22.34 11.44 -4.62
N GLU A 124 21.67 10.32 -4.35
CA GLU A 124 21.62 9.18 -5.27
C GLU A 124 20.73 9.47 -6.48
N LEU A 125 20.95 8.72 -7.55
CA LEU A 125 20.06 8.71 -8.71
C LEU A 125 18.65 8.26 -8.30
N ILE A 126 17.65 8.99 -8.77
CA ILE A 126 16.24 8.64 -8.57
C ILE A 126 15.66 8.25 -9.92
N GLN A 127 15.16 7.02 -10.02
CA GLN A 127 14.41 6.56 -11.19
C GLN A 127 12.91 6.59 -10.89
N VAL A 128 12.18 7.31 -11.76
CA VAL A 128 10.71 7.43 -11.70
C VAL A 128 10.11 6.52 -12.76
N TYR A 129 9.38 5.52 -12.32
CA TYR A 129 8.76 4.50 -13.15
C TYR A 129 7.28 4.79 -13.40
N HIS A 130 6.84 4.59 -14.63
CA HIS A 130 5.44 4.61 -15.04
C HIS A 130 5.19 3.56 -16.14
N CYS A 131 3.92 3.34 -16.46
CA CYS A 131 3.49 2.34 -17.42
C CYS A 131 2.78 3.02 -18.60
N PHE A 132 3.39 2.99 -19.78
CA PHE A 132 2.99 3.65 -21.02
C PHE A 132 2.98 5.19 -20.96
N SER A 133 3.07 5.80 -22.12
CA SER A 133 3.23 7.26 -22.25
C SER A 133 2.03 8.08 -21.76
N ASP A 134 0.83 7.50 -21.77
CA ASP A 134 -0.40 8.16 -21.34
C ASP A 134 -0.55 8.27 -19.79
N GLU A 135 0.23 7.51 -19.00
CA GLU A 135 0.24 7.66 -17.56
C GLU A 135 0.97 8.92 -17.06
N MET A 136 1.86 9.49 -17.88
CA MET A 136 2.64 10.67 -17.48
C MET A 136 2.69 11.70 -18.60
N SER A 137 2.04 12.84 -18.39
CA SER A 137 2.01 13.94 -19.37
C SER A 137 3.38 14.56 -19.60
N ASP A 138 3.59 15.19 -20.76
CA ASP A 138 4.82 15.91 -21.08
C ASP A 138 5.13 17.00 -20.05
N ARG A 139 4.11 17.72 -19.56
CA ARG A 139 4.26 18.71 -18.49
C ARG A 139 4.82 18.07 -17.21
N SER A 140 4.31 16.91 -16.80
CA SER A 140 4.80 16.20 -15.61
C SER A 140 6.24 15.71 -15.80
N ARG A 141 6.58 15.21 -17.01
CA ARG A 141 7.94 14.80 -17.36
C ARG A 141 8.90 15.99 -17.27
N GLN A 142 8.52 17.11 -17.90
CA GLN A 142 9.30 18.34 -17.88
C GLN A 142 9.53 18.83 -16.44
N LEU A 143 8.46 18.88 -15.62
CA LEU A 143 8.53 19.32 -14.23
C LEU A 143 9.50 18.47 -13.40
N LEU A 144 9.46 17.13 -13.56
CA LEU A 144 10.38 16.21 -12.90
C LEU A 144 11.83 16.48 -13.28
N LEU A 145 12.14 16.60 -14.57
CA LEU A 145 13.49 16.80 -15.09
C LEU A 145 14.07 18.20 -14.78
N GLU A 146 13.23 19.22 -14.75
CA GLU A 146 13.64 20.59 -14.36
C GLU A 146 13.90 20.71 -12.86
N THR A 147 13.27 19.86 -12.04
CA THR A 147 13.40 19.95 -10.59
C THR A 147 14.68 19.31 -10.06
N ASP A 148 15.16 18.23 -10.68
CA ASP A 148 16.34 17.50 -10.20
C ASP A 148 17.12 16.88 -11.36
N SER A 149 18.39 17.23 -11.49
CA SER A 149 19.28 16.73 -12.56
C SER A 149 19.71 15.28 -12.39
N ARG A 150 19.44 14.69 -11.21
CA ARG A 150 19.73 13.28 -10.90
C ARG A 150 18.46 12.45 -10.92
N LEU A 151 17.50 12.82 -11.76
CA LEU A 151 16.24 12.11 -11.93
C LEU A 151 16.14 11.54 -13.34
N GLU A 152 15.73 10.30 -13.45
CA GLU A 152 15.50 9.57 -14.69
C GLU A 152 14.07 9.07 -14.75
N ILE A 153 13.40 9.24 -15.91
CA ILE A 153 12.01 8.78 -16.11
C ILE A 153 12.03 7.52 -16.99
N VAL A 154 11.37 6.46 -16.55
CA VAL A 154 11.40 5.14 -17.20
C VAL A 154 9.97 4.66 -17.48
N ASP A 155 9.66 4.47 -18.77
CA ASP A 155 8.45 3.79 -19.21
C ASP A 155 8.73 2.28 -19.30
N VAL A 156 8.53 1.59 -18.17
CA VAL A 156 8.87 0.18 -18.05
C VAL A 156 8.01 -0.74 -18.91
N CYS A 157 6.72 -0.39 -19.06
CA CYS A 157 5.79 -1.23 -19.80
C CYS A 157 6.08 -1.17 -21.30
N SER A 158 6.35 0.01 -21.85
CA SER A 158 6.77 0.13 -23.26
C SER A 158 8.08 -0.58 -23.52
N ASP A 159 9.11 -0.38 -22.67
CA ASP A 159 10.41 -1.05 -22.83
C ASP A 159 10.29 -2.59 -22.83
N LEU A 160 9.56 -3.15 -21.89
CA LEU A 160 9.43 -4.61 -21.76
C LEU A 160 8.56 -5.22 -22.88
N VAL A 161 7.57 -4.48 -23.38
CA VAL A 161 6.79 -4.90 -24.56
C VAL A 161 7.64 -4.85 -25.83
N ASP A 162 8.37 -3.77 -26.05
CA ASP A 162 9.22 -3.59 -27.24
C ASP A 162 10.35 -4.63 -27.28
N ARG A 163 10.81 -5.06 -26.13
CA ARG A 163 11.81 -6.15 -26.00
C ARG A 163 11.23 -7.55 -26.05
N GLY A 164 9.91 -7.68 -26.18
CA GLY A 164 9.23 -8.96 -26.20
C GLY A 164 9.23 -9.74 -24.88
N VAL A 165 9.56 -9.09 -23.76
CA VAL A 165 9.54 -9.71 -22.41
C VAL A 165 8.11 -9.83 -21.90
N LEU A 166 7.27 -8.83 -22.18
CA LEU A 166 5.85 -8.84 -21.82
C LEU A 166 4.99 -8.70 -23.07
N LYS A 167 3.84 -9.39 -23.08
CA LYS A 167 2.75 -9.07 -24.00
C LYS A 167 2.07 -7.78 -23.54
N ARG A 168 1.54 -7.00 -24.50
CA ARG A 168 0.89 -5.72 -24.19
C ARG A 168 -0.28 -5.87 -23.21
N GLU A 169 -1.09 -6.91 -23.39
CA GLU A 169 -2.25 -7.17 -22.54
C GLU A 169 -1.85 -7.45 -21.08
N VAL A 170 -0.71 -8.12 -20.88
CA VAL A 170 -0.13 -8.34 -19.55
C VAL A 170 0.47 -7.06 -18.99
N ALA A 171 1.16 -6.28 -19.82
CA ALA A 171 1.76 -5.01 -19.42
C ALA A 171 0.71 -3.98 -18.94
N GLU A 172 -0.48 -3.93 -19.56
CA GLU A 172 -1.59 -3.07 -19.13
C GLU A 172 -2.06 -3.37 -17.68
N GLN A 173 -1.85 -4.59 -17.18
CA GLN A 173 -2.21 -5.00 -15.82
C GLN A 173 -1.24 -4.48 -14.74
N PHE A 174 -0.17 -3.78 -15.16
CA PHE A 174 0.79 -3.19 -14.23
C PHE A 174 0.50 -1.72 -13.89
N ARG A 175 -0.57 -1.13 -14.41
CA ARG A 175 -1.04 0.23 -14.08
C ARG A 175 -1.68 0.31 -12.69
N SER A 176 -0.95 -0.18 -11.67
CA SER A 176 -1.37 -0.25 -10.27
C SER A 176 -0.15 -0.44 -9.38
N TRP A 177 -0.33 -0.84 -8.14
CA TRP A 177 0.78 -1.17 -7.22
C TRP A 177 1.73 -2.24 -7.77
N TRP A 178 1.26 -3.11 -8.68
CA TRP A 178 2.08 -4.14 -9.33
C TRP A 178 3.23 -3.60 -10.18
N ILE A 179 3.24 -2.31 -10.51
CA ILE A 179 4.40 -1.68 -11.17
C ILE A 179 5.65 -1.69 -10.29
N LYS A 180 5.52 -1.70 -8.94
CA LYS A 180 6.66 -1.65 -8.03
C LYS A 180 7.60 -2.85 -8.17
N PRO A 181 7.15 -4.10 -8.07
CA PRO A 181 8.04 -5.24 -8.32
C PRO A 181 8.51 -5.30 -9.77
N LEU A 182 7.73 -4.85 -10.75
CA LEU A 182 8.18 -4.75 -12.14
C LEU A 182 9.33 -3.74 -12.29
N ALA A 183 9.23 -2.58 -11.64
CA ALA A 183 10.27 -1.56 -11.60
C ALA A 183 11.54 -2.07 -10.90
N LEU A 184 11.41 -2.80 -9.79
CA LEU A 184 12.54 -3.41 -9.09
C LEU A 184 13.25 -4.47 -9.98
N TYR A 185 12.49 -5.28 -10.70
CA TYR A 185 13.06 -6.21 -11.69
C TYR A 185 13.81 -5.46 -12.78
N HIS A 186 13.17 -4.42 -13.33
CA HIS A 186 13.63 -3.71 -14.52
C HIS A 186 14.84 -2.80 -14.27
N THR A 187 14.90 -2.09 -13.13
CA THR A 187 15.95 -1.09 -12.87
C THR A 187 17.36 -1.63 -13.07
N ASP A 188 18.26 -0.82 -13.61
CA ASP A 188 19.69 -1.11 -13.77
C ASP A 188 20.52 -0.67 -12.54
N LEU A 189 19.91 -0.12 -11.51
CA LEU A 189 20.57 0.14 -10.23
C LEU A 189 20.94 -1.19 -9.54
N ALA A 190 22.12 -1.24 -8.90
CA ALA A 190 22.55 -2.41 -8.17
C ALA A 190 21.93 -2.46 -6.76
N GLU A 191 22.14 -1.46 -5.93
CA GLU A 191 21.52 -1.34 -4.60
C GLU A 191 20.31 -0.40 -4.66
N VAL A 192 19.12 -0.93 -4.55
CA VAL A 192 17.84 -0.22 -4.79
C VAL A 192 17.14 0.08 -3.47
N MET A 193 16.67 1.33 -3.32
CA MET A 193 15.62 1.71 -2.38
C MET A 193 14.35 1.99 -3.17
N LEU A 194 13.43 1.02 -3.21
CA LEU A 194 12.09 1.21 -3.78
C LEU A 194 11.19 1.78 -2.69
N MET A 195 10.55 2.91 -2.94
CA MET A 195 9.73 3.60 -1.94
C MET A 195 8.45 4.18 -2.50
N ASP A 196 7.45 4.27 -1.65
CA ASP A 196 6.19 4.92 -1.97
C ASP A 196 6.34 6.44 -1.95
N VAL A 197 5.60 7.12 -2.81
CA VAL A 197 5.69 8.59 -2.96
C VAL A 197 5.11 9.36 -1.78
N ASP A 198 4.37 8.70 -0.91
CA ASP A 198 3.77 9.25 0.30
C ASP A 198 4.50 8.86 1.60
N ASP A 199 5.69 8.30 1.47
CA ASP A 199 6.61 8.15 2.60
C ASP A 199 7.10 9.52 3.10
N LEU A 200 7.18 9.67 4.41
CA LEU A 200 7.79 10.81 5.09
C LEU A 200 8.96 10.33 5.94
N PHE A 201 10.17 10.61 5.52
CA PHE A 201 11.39 10.24 6.22
C PHE A 201 11.82 11.34 7.21
N VAL A 202 12.34 10.92 8.37
CA VAL A 202 12.96 11.88 9.34
C VAL A 202 14.48 11.96 9.20
N ARG A 203 15.07 11.09 8.41
CA ARG A 203 16.49 11.03 8.04
C ARG A 203 16.66 10.43 6.65
N ASP A 204 17.85 10.58 6.07
CA ASP A 204 18.18 9.91 4.81
C ASP A 204 18.03 8.39 4.94
N PRO A 205 17.12 7.75 4.19
CA PRO A 205 16.94 6.30 4.25
C PRO A 205 18.15 5.50 3.77
N ALA A 206 19.12 6.11 3.10
CA ALA A 206 20.38 5.45 2.70
C ALA A 206 21.16 4.88 3.89
N VAL A 207 20.91 5.36 5.12
CA VAL A 207 21.48 4.81 6.35
C VAL A 207 21.15 3.31 6.51
N LEU A 208 20.04 2.83 5.96
CA LEU A 208 19.61 1.44 6.05
C LEU A 208 20.60 0.46 5.44
N ARG A 209 21.37 0.88 4.42
CA ARG A 209 22.44 0.06 3.84
C ARG A 209 23.61 -0.18 4.79
N THR A 210 23.72 0.59 5.86
CA THR A 210 24.76 0.41 6.87
C THR A 210 24.36 -0.54 8.00
N THR A 211 23.08 -0.93 8.08
CA THR A 211 22.57 -1.81 9.13
C THR A 211 23.11 -3.24 9.02
N PRO A 212 23.26 -3.94 10.15
CA PRO A 212 23.78 -5.32 10.14
C PRO A 212 22.93 -6.28 9.32
N GLY A 213 21.61 -6.13 9.36
CA GLY A 213 20.68 -6.97 8.57
C GLY A 213 20.91 -6.85 7.08
N TYR A 214 20.95 -5.62 6.55
CA TYR A 214 21.24 -5.36 5.16
C TYR A 214 22.63 -5.84 4.74
N LYS A 215 23.66 -5.53 5.53
CA LYS A 215 25.02 -6.00 5.23
C LYS A 215 25.13 -7.52 5.12
N ARG A 216 24.36 -8.25 5.92
CA ARG A 216 24.34 -9.72 5.88
C ARG A 216 23.61 -10.24 4.64
N THR A 217 22.40 -9.75 4.35
CA THR A 217 21.49 -10.36 3.37
C THR A 217 21.37 -9.59 2.05
N GLY A 218 21.71 -8.31 2.02
CA GLY A 218 21.43 -7.43 0.87
C GLY A 218 19.97 -6.99 0.79
N THR A 219 19.17 -7.23 1.84
CA THR A 219 17.75 -6.84 1.86
C THR A 219 17.38 -6.15 3.18
N THR A 220 16.35 -5.31 3.14
CA THR A 220 15.62 -4.86 4.32
C THR A 220 14.15 -4.75 3.97
N PHE A 221 13.32 -5.51 4.66
CA PHE A 221 11.87 -5.51 4.57
C PHE A 221 11.28 -5.09 5.91
N PHE A 222 10.08 -4.51 5.87
CA PHE A 222 9.34 -4.08 7.04
C PHE A 222 8.05 -4.87 7.16
N TYR A 223 7.60 -5.08 8.40
CA TYR A 223 6.35 -5.79 8.66
C TYR A 223 5.16 -4.85 8.54
N ASP A 224 4.09 -5.36 7.94
CA ASP A 224 2.77 -4.72 8.04
C ASP A 224 2.08 -5.09 9.37
N ARG A 225 0.89 -4.54 9.59
CA ARG A 225 0.00 -4.90 10.68
C ARG A 225 -0.31 -6.39 10.63
N VAL A 226 -0.47 -6.99 11.79
CA VAL A 226 -0.91 -8.39 11.87
C VAL A 226 -2.42 -8.42 11.69
N LEU A 227 -2.86 -8.77 10.49
CA LEU A 227 -4.25 -8.95 10.12
C LEU A 227 -4.49 -10.41 9.81
N TYR A 228 -5.52 -10.98 10.40
CA TYR A 228 -5.95 -12.33 10.08
C TYR A 228 -7.19 -12.29 9.18
N SER A 229 -7.10 -12.93 8.03
CA SER A 229 -8.24 -13.26 7.18
C SER A 229 -7.99 -14.61 6.51
N ARG A 230 -9.01 -15.17 5.87
CA ARG A 230 -8.86 -16.36 5.03
C ARG A 230 -8.60 -15.99 3.57
N GLU A 231 -7.93 -14.90 3.35
CA GLU A 231 -7.55 -14.39 2.05
C GLU A 231 -6.05 -14.58 1.82
N TRP A 232 -5.61 -14.35 0.60
CA TRP A 232 -4.21 -14.39 0.17
C TRP A 232 -3.53 -15.70 0.59
N PHE A 233 -2.44 -15.65 1.34
CA PHE A 233 -1.71 -16.83 1.78
C PHE A 233 -2.49 -17.79 2.68
N ASN A 234 -3.53 -17.30 3.35
CA ASN A 234 -4.38 -18.12 4.22
C ASN A 234 -5.61 -18.70 3.52
N GLN A 235 -5.74 -18.53 2.20
CA GLN A 235 -6.80 -19.20 1.44
C GLN A 235 -6.68 -20.72 1.62
N ASP A 236 -7.81 -21.38 1.84
CA ASP A 236 -7.86 -22.85 1.87
C ASP A 236 -7.77 -23.39 0.43
N VAL A 237 -6.82 -24.26 0.20
CA VAL A 237 -6.60 -24.99 -1.04
C VAL A 237 -6.51 -26.46 -0.69
N GLU A 238 -7.63 -27.19 -0.87
CA GLU A 238 -7.73 -28.63 -0.62
C GLU A 238 -7.27 -29.06 0.79
N GLY A 239 -7.52 -28.23 1.80
CA GLY A 239 -7.20 -28.50 3.20
C GLY A 239 -5.81 -28.02 3.65
N SER A 240 -5.06 -27.37 2.78
CA SER A 240 -3.80 -26.67 3.09
C SER A 240 -3.94 -25.18 2.90
N THR A 241 -3.00 -24.38 3.43
CA THR A 241 -2.95 -22.97 3.12
C THR A 241 -2.40 -22.77 1.69
N TYR A 242 -2.81 -21.69 1.04
CA TYR A 242 -2.27 -21.38 -0.28
C TYR A 242 -0.74 -21.19 -0.25
N LEU A 243 -0.19 -20.66 0.82
CA LEU A 243 1.28 -20.54 0.97
C LEU A 243 1.96 -21.91 0.97
N GLU A 244 1.41 -22.90 1.66
CA GLU A 244 1.93 -24.27 1.64
C GLU A 244 1.85 -24.89 0.24
N THR A 245 0.71 -24.70 -0.43
CA THR A 245 0.51 -25.15 -1.82
C THR A 245 1.51 -24.48 -2.76
N LEU A 246 1.68 -23.16 -2.69
CA LEU A 246 2.63 -22.42 -3.50
C LEU A 246 4.07 -22.96 -3.33
N LEU A 247 4.47 -23.26 -2.09
CA LEU A 247 5.80 -23.79 -1.78
C LEU A 247 6.00 -25.23 -2.28
N SER A 248 4.93 -26.04 -2.29
CA SER A 248 4.99 -27.42 -2.76
C SER A 248 4.99 -27.54 -4.28
N ASP A 249 4.24 -26.66 -4.95
CA ASP A 249 3.98 -26.72 -6.39
C ASP A 249 4.97 -25.89 -7.21
N PHE A 250 5.77 -25.04 -6.55
CA PHE A 250 6.76 -24.22 -7.22
C PHE A 250 7.83 -25.08 -7.92
N ASP A 251 8.00 -24.85 -9.22
CA ASP A 251 9.00 -25.58 -10.03
C ASP A 251 10.41 -25.01 -9.80
N TYR A 252 11.05 -25.49 -8.74
CA TYR A 252 12.43 -25.09 -8.40
C TYR A 252 13.42 -25.34 -9.53
N ALA A 253 13.23 -26.43 -10.30
CA ALA A 253 14.14 -26.81 -11.37
C ALA A 253 14.10 -25.82 -12.55
N ALA A 254 12.93 -25.26 -12.86
CA ALA A 254 12.79 -24.22 -13.90
C ALA A 254 13.62 -22.96 -13.61
N PHE A 255 13.94 -22.70 -12.35
CA PHE A 255 14.79 -21.59 -11.92
C PHE A 255 16.24 -22.03 -11.62
N GLY A 256 16.63 -23.25 -11.99
CA GLY A 256 17.96 -23.77 -11.70
C GLY A 256 18.25 -23.95 -10.21
N LEU A 257 17.20 -24.06 -9.40
CA LEU A 257 17.30 -24.27 -7.97
C LEU A 257 17.21 -25.76 -7.65
N SER A 258 18.05 -26.24 -6.71
CA SER A 258 17.98 -27.64 -6.28
C SER A 258 16.64 -27.91 -5.57
N GLU A 259 16.02 -29.03 -5.88
CA GLU A 259 14.88 -29.53 -5.13
C GLU A 259 15.31 -29.78 -3.67
N GLY A 260 14.73 -29.04 -2.78
CA GLY A 260 14.91 -29.24 -1.34
C GLY A 260 13.63 -28.87 -0.64
N ARG A 261 12.90 -29.88 -0.16
CA ARG A 261 11.62 -29.71 0.57
C ARG A 261 11.75 -29.01 1.92
N LYS A 262 12.92 -28.51 2.30
CA LYS A 262 13.07 -27.79 3.58
C LYS A 262 12.69 -26.34 3.40
N VAL A 263 11.52 -26.01 3.91
CA VAL A 263 11.08 -24.61 4.07
C VAL A 263 12.15 -23.87 4.88
N PRO A 264 12.65 -22.73 4.41
CA PRO A 264 13.63 -21.93 5.14
C PRO A 264 13.15 -21.57 6.55
N LYS A 265 14.08 -21.47 7.50
CA LYS A 265 13.73 -21.19 8.90
C LYS A 265 12.91 -19.91 9.02
N ASN A 266 13.35 -18.83 8.36
CA ASN A 266 12.65 -17.52 8.41
C ASN A 266 11.20 -17.63 7.93
N LEU A 267 10.96 -18.42 6.88
CA LEU A 267 9.62 -18.63 6.36
C LEU A 267 8.75 -19.43 7.34
N ARG A 268 9.29 -20.50 7.94
CA ARG A 268 8.56 -21.30 8.95
C ARG A 268 8.22 -20.49 10.20
N GLU A 269 9.01 -19.48 10.51
CA GLU A 269 8.80 -18.60 11.67
C GLU A 269 7.88 -17.42 11.35
N SER A 270 7.55 -17.19 10.07
CA SER A 270 6.65 -16.12 9.66
C SER A 270 5.22 -16.38 10.17
N PHE A 271 4.48 -15.32 10.42
CA PHE A 271 3.10 -15.41 10.87
C PHE A 271 2.18 -15.89 9.74
N ALA A 272 2.49 -15.53 8.49
CA ALA A 272 1.77 -16.04 7.33
C ALA A 272 1.87 -17.58 7.24
N PHE A 273 3.07 -18.15 7.41
CA PHE A 273 3.24 -19.60 7.37
C PHE A 273 2.57 -20.32 8.55
N LYS A 274 2.51 -19.68 9.72
CA LYS A 274 1.81 -20.22 10.90
C LYS A 274 0.30 -20.03 10.85
N GLY A 275 -0.23 -19.33 9.83
CA GLY A 275 -1.64 -18.98 9.75
C GLY A 275 -2.06 -17.91 10.77
N GLU A 276 -1.12 -17.15 11.29
CA GLU A 276 -1.35 -16.08 12.29
C GLU A 276 -1.53 -14.70 11.65
N ALA A 277 -1.17 -14.53 10.38
CA ALA A 277 -1.39 -13.33 9.58
C ALA A 277 -1.65 -13.67 8.13
N SER A 278 -2.47 -12.86 7.46
CA SER A 278 -2.77 -13.02 6.04
C SER A 278 -1.65 -12.52 5.13
N HIS A 279 -0.81 -11.64 5.65
CA HIS A 279 0.37 -11.09 4.98
C HIS A 279 1.44 -10.68 5.99
N GLU A 280 2.66 -10.50 5.49
CA GLU A 280 3.84 -10.17 6.29
C GLU A 280 4.31 -8.74 6.06
N GLN A 281 4.43 -8.34 4.79
CA GLN A 281 5.23 -7.20 4.40
C GLN A 281 4.41 -5.93 4.23
N ASP A 282 4.93 -4.82 4.77
CA ASP A 282 4.67 -3.48 4.29
C ASP A 282 5.65 -3.15 3.17
N SER A 283 5.15 -2.85 1.97
CA SER A 283 5.95 -2.58 0.79
C SER A 283 6.17 -1.09 0.53
N SER A 284 5.85 -0.22 1.48
CA SER A 284 6.09 1.22 1.32
C SER A 284 7.59 1.52 1.13
N LEU A 285 8.46 0.78 1.81
CA LEU A 285 9.91 0.83 1.62
C LEU A 285 10.50 -0.58 1.49
N VAL A 286 11.15 -0.84 0.36
CA VAL A 286 11.81 -2.10 0.05
C VAL A 286 13.26 -1.84 -0.35
N ILE A 287 14.23 -2.44 0.33
CA ILE A 287 15.65 -2.25 0.04
C ILE A 287 16.26 -3.56 -0.39
N VAL A 288 16.92 -3.55 -1.54
CA VAL A 288 17.47 -4.73 -2.20
C VAL A 288 18.80 -4.42 -2.87
N ASP A 289 19.80 -5.25 -2.59
CA ASP A 289 21.01 -5.39 -3.40
C ASP A 289 20.76 -6.47 -4.46
N LYS A 290 20.49 -6.05 -5.69
CA LYS A 290 20.19 -6.95 -6.82
C LYS A 290 21.36 -7.84 -7.19
N SER A 291 22.59 -7.42 -6.93
CA SER A 291 23.79 -8.22 -7.20
C SER A 291 23.87 -9.48 -6.33
N ARG A 292 23.17 -9.47 -5.19
CA ARG A 292 23.09 -10.55 -4.21
C ARG A 292 21.76 -11.31 -4.22
N ALA A 293 20.82 -10.91 -5.09
CA ALA A 293 19.46 -11.46 -5.13
C ALA A 293 19.38 -12.88 -5.73
N GLY A 294 20.42 -13.35 -6.39
CA GLY A 294 20.40 -14.67 -7.06
C GLY A 294 19.20 -14.80 -8.00
N GLN A 295 18.40 -15.84 -7.86
CA GLN A 295 17.21 -16.09 -8.67
C GLN A 295 15.97 -15.33 -8.18
N ALA A 296 16.03 -14.59 -7.08
CA ALA A 296 14.84 -13.93 -6.52
C ALA A 296 14.20 -12.94 -7.50
N MET A 297 14.99 -12.26 -8.34
CA MET A 297 14.45 -11.34 -9.35
C MET A 297 13.68 -12.09 -10.45
N ALA A 298 14.15 -13.26 -10.88
CA ALA A 298 13.47 -14.09 -11.85
C ALA A 298 12.18 -14.68 -11.29
N VAL A 299 12.23 -15.19 -10.06
CA VAL A 299 11.05 -15.68 -9.33
C VAL A 299 10.03 -14.56 -9.13
N MET A 300 10.49 -13.35 -8.79
CA MET A 300 9.62 -12.19 -8.64
C MET A 300 8.89 -11.84 -9.94
N LEU A 301 9.60 -11.88 -11.08
CA LEU A 301 8.97 -11.67 -12.38
C LEU A 301 7.88 -12.71 -12.65
N TRP A 302 8.17 -14.00 -12.43
CA TRP A 302 7.19 -15.08 -12.57
C TRP A 302 5.96 -14.86 -11.67
N LEU A 303 6.16 -14.51 -10.40
CA LEU A 303 5.07 -14.22 -9.46
C LEU A 303 4.12 -13.15 -10.01
N ILE A 304 4.65 -12.08 -10.62
CA ILE A 304 3.85 -10.95 -11.08
C ILE A 304 3.35 -11.09 -12.52
N THR A 305 3.91 -11.99 -13.33
CA THR A 305 3.49 -12.17 -14.73
C THR A 305 2.66 -13.43 -14.96
N GLU A 306 2.73 -14.39 -14.06
CA GLU A 306 2.05 -15.69 -14.17
C GLU A 306 1.23 -15.98 -12.92
N GLN A 307 1.87 -16.18 -11.77
CA GLN A 307 1.24 -16.73 -10.58
C GLN A 307 0.08 -15.88 -10.05
N ARG A 308 0.21 -14.55 -10.06
CA ARG A 308 -0.88 -13.66 -9.58
C ARG A 308 -2.17 -13.75 -10.40
N PHE A 309 -2.08 -14.19 -11.67
CA PHE A 309 -3.25 -14.37 -12.54
C PHE A 309 -3.90 -15.74 -12.35
N GLU A 310 -3.17 -16.71 -11.83
CA GLU A 310 -3.73 -18.00 -11.45
C GLU A 310 -4.46 -17.90 -10.10
N ARG A 311 -3.84 -17.22 -9.15
CA ARG A 311 -4.42 -17.00 -7.82
C ARG A 311 -3.84 -15.75 -7.15
N GLU A 312 -4.73 -14.92 -6.63
CA GLU A 312 -4.35 -13.75 -5.85
C GLU A 312 -3.72 -14.20 -4.52
N PHE A 313 -2.46 -13.85 -4.30
CA PHE A 313 -1.69 -14.27 -3.13
C PHE A 313 -1.34 -13.12 -2.19
N SER A 314 -1.66 -11.88 -2.57
CA SER A 314 -1.21 -10.68 -1.89
C SER A 314 -2.21 -9.54 -2.07
N TYR A 315 -2.31 -8.69 -1.06
CA TYR A 315 -2.97 -7.39 -1.22
C TYR A 315 -2.05 -6.44 -2.00
N GLY A 316 -2.23 -6.37 -3.31
CA GLY A 316 -1.35 -5.66 -4.20
C GLY A 316 0.05 -6.32 -4.27
N ASP A 317 1.10 -5.51 -4.25
CA ASP A 317 2.48 -5.95 -4.41
C ASP A 317 3.16 -6.48 -3.14
N LYS A 318 2.54 -6.33 -1.97
CA LYS A 318 3.18 -6.46 -0.65
C LYS A 318 4.00 -7.73 -0.47
N GLU A 319 3.42 -8.89 -0.76
CA GLU A 319 4.07 -10.17 -0.48
C GLU A 319 5.09 -10.60 -1.52
N THR A 320 5.10 -9.92 -2.68
CA THR A 320 5.90 -10.35 -3.84
C THR A 320 7.40 -10.35 -3.55
N PHE A 321 7.88 -9.38 -2.79
CA PHE A 321 9.33 -9.18 -2.62
C PHE A 321 9.95 -10.28 -1.76
N TRP A 322 9.49 -10.46 -0.53
CA TRP A 322 10.08 -11.43 0.37
C TRP A 322 9.81 -12.88 -0.03
N ILE A 323 8.61 -13.17 -0.60
CA ILE A 323 8.30 -14.55 -1.03
C ILE A 323 9.15 -14.95 -2.24
N ALA A 324 9.52 -14.01 -3.12
CA ALA A 324 10.45 -14.27 -4.20
C ALA A 324 11.82 -14.72 -3.67
N TYR A 325 12.34 -14.10 -2.62
CA TYR A 325 13.56 -14.52 -1.95
C TYR A 325 13.40 -15.89 -1.28
N ALA A 326 12.28 -16.11 -0.61
CA ALA A 326 11.99 -17.38 0.06
C ALA A 326 11.94 -18.55 -0.93
N LEU A 327 11.22 -18.40 -2.05
CA LEU A 327 11.15 -19.40 -3.14
C LEU A 327 12.51 -19.59 -3.81
N ALA A 328 13.26 -18.51 -4.05
CA ALA A 328 14.59 -18.55 -4.61
C ALA A 328 15.66 -19.11 -3.63
N LYS A 329 15.29 -19.45 -2.40
CA LYS A 329 16.19 -19.91 -1.32
C LYS A 329 17.32 -18.92 -1.02
N GLN A 330 17.06 -17.64 -1.22
CA GLN A 330 17.97 -16.56 -0.86
C GLN A 330 17.69 -16.09 0.56
N GLU A 331 18.74 -15.70 1.28
CA GLU A 331 18.56 -15.06 2.57
C GLU A 331 17.93 -13.67 2.39
N TYR A 332 17.04 -13.32 3.31
CA TYR A 332 16.42 -12.00 3.39
C TYR A 332 16.30 -11.55 4.86
N PHE A 333 16.15 -10.26 5.04
CA PHE A 333 16.06 -9.68 6.37
C PHE A 333 14.81 -8.82 6.49
N PHE A 334 13.97 -9.17 7.46
CA PHE A 334 12.94 -8.27 7.97
C PHE A 334 13.47 -7.47 9.16
N SER A 335 13.00 -6.24 9.30
CA SER A 335 13.18 -5.47 10.52
C SER A 335 12.88 -6.34 11.74
N PRO A 336 13.70 -6.30 12.80
CA PRO A 336 13.38 -7.03 14.03
C PRO A 336 12.16 -6.45 14.76
N TRP A 337 11.66 -5.31 14.30
CA TRP A 337 10.55 -4.56 14.90
C TRP A 337 9.28 -4.74 14.08
N GLY A 338 8.16 -4.90 14.77
CA GLY A 338 6.85 -4.87 14.16
C GLY A 338 6.46 -3.44 13.73
N THR A 339 5.36 -3.35 13.03
CA THR A 339 4.75 -2.08 12.62
C THR A 339 4.39 -1.23 13.83
N SER A 340 4.61 0.07 13.70
CA SER A 340 4.08 1.12 14.58
C SER A 340 3.05 1.95 13.83
N VAL A 341 2.27 2.74 14.55
CA VAL A 341 1.36 3.74 13.97
C VAL A 341 1.52 5.07 14.68
N ILE A 342 1.35 6.15 13.93
CA ILE A 342 1.26 7.50 14.51
C ILE A 342 -0.18 7.87 14.81
N GLU A 343 -0.39 8.82 15.73
CA GLU A 343 -1.70 9.33 16.11
C GLU A 343 -2.33 10.19 15.01
N SER A 344 -2.72 9.59 13.89
CA SER A 344 -3.32 10.34 12.77
C SER A 344 -4.80 10.04 12.54
N SER A 345 -5.30 8.91 13.02
CA SER A 345 -6.71 8.51 12.98
C SER A 345 -7.32 8.50 14.39
N ARG A 346 -8.65 8.60 14.46
CA ARG A 346 -9.35 8.61 15.74
C ARG A 346 -9.41 7.21 16.34
N ASN A 347 -8.97 7.07 17.58
CA ASN A 347 -9.33 5.90 18.39
C ASN A 347 -10.79 6.03 18.82
N ARG A 348 -11.66 5.17 18.29
CA ARG A 348 -13.11 5.19 18.56
C ARG A 348 -13.49 4.41 19.79
N ASP A 349 -12.57 3.63 20.34
CA ASP A 349 -12.80 2.80 21.53
C ASP A 349 -11.83 3.19 22.67
N MET A 350 -11.76 4.49 22.93
CA MET A 350 -10.94 5.03 24.03
C MET A 350 -11.37 4.53 25.40
N GLU A 351 -12.62 4.12 25.56
CA GLU A 351 -13.13 3.62 26.83
C GLU A 351 -12.52 2.26 27.19
N ASN A 352 -12.48 1.32 26.23
CA ASN A 352 -11.94 -0.02 26.45
C ASN A 352 -10.43 -0.12 26.12
N HIS A 353 -9.94 0.74 25.24
CA HIS A 353 -8.58 0.70 24.72
C HIS A 353 -7.87 2.05 24.79
N PRO A 354 -7.71 2.65 26.00
CA PRO A 354 -7.12 3.99 26.14
C PRO A 354 -5.65 4.05 25.74
N ASP A 355 -4.92 2.93 25.83
CA ASP A 355 -3.49 2.82 25.49
C ASP A 355 -3.27 2.42 24.02
N SER A 356 -4.15 2.86 23.13
CA SER A 356 -4.11 2.49 21.72
C SER A 356 -3.99 3.71 20.83
N LEU A 357 -3.12 3.63 19.82
CA LEU A 357 -3.05 4.62 18.75
C LEU A 357 -3.59 4.05 17.45
N CYS A 358 -4.22 4.93 16.67
CA CYS A 358 -4.75 4.63 15.34
C CYS A 358 -4.13 5.59 14.32
N GLY A 359 -3.77 5.08 13.16
CA GLY A 359 -3.31 5.94 12.07
C GLY A 359 -2.35 5.33 11.10
N SER A 360 -1.57 6.18 10.48
CA SER A 360 -0.62 5.83 9.42
C SER A 360 0.50 4.94 9.95
N ILE A 361 0.91 3.98 9.12
CA ILE A 361 1.99 3.03 9.40
C ILE A 361 3.31 3.80 9.60
N ALA A 362 4.05 3.38 10.60
CA ALA A 362 5.34 3.95 10.92
C ALA A 362 6.37 2.88 11.26
N HIS A 363 7.63 3.18 10.97
CA HIS A 363 8.73 2.25 11.19
C HIS A 363 9.91 2.91 11.87
N PHE A 364 10.58 2.12 12.69
CA PHE A 364 11.84 2.45 13.33
C PHE A 364 13.02 1.85 12.56
N THR A 365 14.20 2.43 12.76
CA THR A 365 15.45 1.89 12.19
C THR A 365 15.62 0.42 12.61
N PRO A 366 15.91 -0.50 11.65
CA PRO A 366 15.91 -1.96 11.87
C PRO A 366 17.19 -2.45 12.55
N VAL A 367 17.54 -1.86 13.68
CA VAL A 367 18.67 -2.25 14.53
C VAL A 367 18.18 -2.67 15.92
N GLU A 368 18.84 -3.68 16.50
CA GLU A 368 18.57 -4.15 17.86
C GLU A 368 19.49 -3.43 18.85
N ASP A 369 19.16 -2.20 19.13
CA ASP A 369 19.81 -1.35 20.12
C ASP A 369 18.81 -0.85 21.17
N ASP A 370 19.30 -0.21 22.21
CA ASP A 370 18.46 0.29 23.31
C ASP A 370 17.76 1.61 22.98
N THR A 371 18.22 2.32 21.95
CA THR A 371 17.68 3.63 21.58
C THR A 371 16.78 3.52 20.35
N PRO A 372 15.45 3.67 20.50
CA PRO A 372 14.53 3.67 19.37
C PRO A 372 14.78 4.87 18.45
N GLU A 373 15.21 4.62 17.22
CA GLU A 373 15.30 5.65 16.20
C GLU A 373 14.14 5.57 15.24
N PHE A 374 13.28 6.59 15.28
CA PHE A 374 12.18 6.72 14.33
C PHE A 374 12.72 6.96 12.91
N LEU A 375 12.19 6.25 11.92
CA LEU A 375 12.72 6.27 10.56
C LEU A 375 11.79 6.99 9.59
N TYR A 376 10.57 6.49 9.43
CA TYR A 376 9.60 7.05 8.50
C TYR A 376 8.16 6.67 8.85
N VAL A 377 7.24 7.35 8.20
CA VAL A 377 5.81 7.03 8.19
C VAL A 377 5.32 7.01 6.74
N ASN A 378 4.46 6.04 6.40
CA ASN A 378 3.73 6.00 5.15
C ASN A 378 2.31 6.53 5.36
N GLY A 379 1.91 7.56 4.58
CA GLY A 379 0.59 8.13 4.78
C GLY A 379 0.24 9.30 3.86
N LYS A 380 -0.38 9.00 2.72
CA LYS A 380 -0.91 10.01 1.79
C LYS A 380 -1.74 11.08 2.48
N ALA A 381 -2.61 10.68 3.41
CA ALA A 381 -3.49 11.59 4.10
C ALA A 381 -2.76 12.56 5.05
N LEU A 382 -1.56 12.21 5.51
CA LEU A 382 -0.71 13.14 6.26
C LEU A 382 -0.23 14.30 5.38
N LEU A 383 0.09 14.01 4.12
CA LEU A 383 0.61 15.01 3.18
C LEU A 383 -0.51 15.84 2.55
N ASP A 384 -1.64 15.23 2.27
CA ASP A 384 -2.84 15.87 1.74
C ASP A 384 -4.04 15.66 2.68
N PRO A 385 -4.04 16.32 3.86
CA PRO A 385 -5.08 16.08 4.87
C PRO A 385 -6.46 16.62 4.48
N PHE A 386 -6.54 17.43 3.41
CA PHE A 386 -7.77 18.05 2.94
C PHE A 386 -7.91 17.95 1.42
N PRO A 387 -7.94 16.72 0.84
CA PRO A 387 -7.92 16.54 -0.62
C PRO A 387 -9.10 17.21 -1.34
N GLU A 388 -10.23 17.37 -0.67
CA GLU A 388 -11.45 18.04 -1.18
C GLU A 388 -11.57 19.50 -0.73
N GLY A 389 -10.56 20.02 0.00
CA GLY A 389 -10.56 21.37 0.56
C GLY A 389 -11.18 21.45 1.98
N LEU A 390 -10.79 22.50 2.71
CA LEU A 390 -11.13 22.69 4.12
C LEU A 390 -12.64 22.75 4.40
N GLY A 391 -13.44 23.25 3.46
CA GLY A 391 -14.89 23.38 3.61
C GLY A 391 -15.67 22.06 3.57
N ARG A 392 -15.05 20.96 3.13
CA ARG A 392 -15.69 19.65 2.97
C ARG A 392 -15.31 18.64 4.04
N ARG A 393 -14.65 19.07 5.09
CA ARG A 393 -14.15 18.23 6.18
C ARG A 393 -15.23 17.41 6.89
N GLY A 394 -16.49 17.81 6.81
CA GLY A 394 -17.59 17.15 7.51
C GLY A 394 -18.28 16.02 6.74
N THR A 395 -18.01 15.84 5.47
CA THR A 395 -18.52 14.71 4.69
C THR A 395 -17.51 13.56 4.82
N ALA A 396 -17.59 12.87 5.93
CA ALA A 396 -16.69 11.80 6.33
C ALA A 396 -16.50 10.73 5.25
N SER A 397 -15.51 10.93 4.39
CA SER A 397 -14.86 9.79 3.76
C SER A 397 -13.82 9.27 4.74
N ALA A 398 -13.57 7.97 4.71
CA ALA A 398 -12.56 7.28 5.51
C ALA A 398 -11.13 7.86 5.38
N ASN A 399 -10.92 8.78 4.45
CA ASN A 399 -9.63 9.38 4.11
C ASN A 399 -9.36 10.74 4.78
N VAL A 400 -10.27 11.23 5.64
CA VAL A 400 -10.04 12.50 6.35
C VAL A 400 -9.32 12.22 7.66
N LEU A 401 -8.09 12.70 7.77
CA LEU A 401 -7.33 12.58 9.00
C LEU A 401 -8.03 13.27 10.18
N TYR A 402 -8.13 12.54 11.27
CA TYR A 402 -8.58 13.08 12.55
C TYR A 402 -7.57 14.09 13.11
N ASN A 403 -6.30 13.70 13.13
CA ASN A 403 -5.19 14.54 13.59
C ASN A 403 -4.17 14.77 12.46
N PRO A 404 -4.19 15.92 11.80
CA PRO A 404 -3.25 16.23 10.73
C PRO A 404 -1.82 16.56 11.22
N THR A 405 -1.64 16.75 12.53
CA THR A 405 -0.33 17.06 13.13
C THR A 405 -0.08 16.15 14.33
N PRO A 406 0.17 14.83 14.07
CA PRO A 406 0.36 13.87 15.14
C PRO A 406 1.60 14.20 15.97
N SER A 407 1.50 13.94 17.28
CA SER A 407 2.56 14.16 18.27
C SER A 407 3.08 12.85 18.87
N TYR A 408 2.35 11.75 18.65
CA TYR A 408 2.63 10.47 19.28
C TYR A 408 2.72 9.36 18.24
N VAL A 409 3.52 8.34 18.59
CA VAL A 409 3.71 7.08 17.86
C VAL A 409 3.63 5.93 18.87
N THR A 410 3.17 4.76 18.44
CA THR A 410 3.30 3.55 19.29
C THR A 410 4.79 3.24 19.48
N PRO A 411 5.21 2.80 20.69
CA PRO A 411 6.60 2.48 20.96
C PRO A 411 7.15 1.42 20.01
N ARG A 412 8.45 1.45 19.75
CA ARG A 412 9.17 0.38 19.05
C ARG A 412 9.02 -0.94 19.81
N GLN A 413 8.59 -1.99 19.11
CA GLN A 413 8.28 -3.28 19.74
C GLN A 413 8.46 -4.45 18.78
N LYS A 414 8.64 -5.65 19.33
CA LYS A 414 8.62 -6.88 18.56
C LYS A 414 7.21 -7.15 18.03
N ARG A 415 7.12 -7.76 16.85
CA ARG A 415 5.86 -8.24 16.28
C ARG A 415 5.22 -9.28 17.21
N ARG A 416 3.91 -9.25 17.37
CA ARG A 416 3.17 -10.16 18.24
C ARG A 416 2.15 -10.98 17.44
N PRO A 417 1.96 -12.27 17.74
CA PRO A 417 0.81 -13.02 17.23
C PRO A 417 -0.48 -12.30 17.65
N ASN A 418 -1.51 -12.35 16.80
CA ASN A 418 -2.77 -11.61 16.97
C ASN A 418 -2.61 -10.09 17.13
N GLY A 419 -1.48 -9.60 16.82
CA GLY A 419 -0.96 -8.27 16.47
C GLY A 419 -1.34 -7.07 17.29
N GLY A 420 -2.22 -7.17 18.27
CA GLY A 420 -2.80 -5.97 18.85
C GLY A 420 -3.60 -5.12 17.86
N THR A 421 -3.79 -5.60 16.63
CA THR A 421 -4.64 -4.93 15.65
C THR A 421 -6.10 -5.21 16.03
N ALA A 422 -6.94 -4.18 15.99
CA ALA A 422 -8.36 -4.33 16.22
C ALA A 422 -8.99 -5.20 15.12
N THR A 423 -9.43 -6.40 15.46
CA THR A 423 -10.02 -7.34 14.48
C THR A 423 -11.55 -7.26 14.43
N SER A 424 -12.19 -6.44 15.27
CA SER A 424 -13.64 -6.48 15.45
C SER A 424 -14.23 -5.12 15.83
N TYR A 425 -13.88 -4.09 15.09
CA TYR A 425 -14.62 -2.86 15.21
C TYR A 425 -15.70 -2.78 14.14
N ASP A 426 -16.92 -2.48 14.55
CA ASP A 426 -17.97 -1.96 13.68
C ASP A 426 -17.66 -0.51 13.23
N GLY A 427 -16.39 -0.13 13.16
CA GLY A 427 -15.94 1.22 12.90
C GLY A 427 -15.26 1.40 11.55
N GLU A 428 -15.20 2.64 11.04
CA GLU A 428 -14.60 2.97 9.75
C GLU A 428 -13.08 2.72 9.66
N PHE A 429 -12.39 2.47 10.80
CA PHE A 429 -10.92 2.31 10.84
C PHE A 429 -10.42 1.17 11.73
N PRO A 430 -11.00 -0.03 11.71
CA PRO A 430 -10.58 -1.10 12.62
C PRO A 430 -9.12 -1.54 12.38
N MET A 431 -8.65 -1.45 11.15
CA MET A 431 -7.31 -1.92 10.75
C MET A 431 -6.20 -0.90 10.98
N GLU A 432 -6.52 0.34 11.34
CA GLU A 432 -5.54 1.40 11.54
C GLU A 432 -5.04 1.51 12.97
N CYS A 433 -5.59 0.71 13.90
CA CYS A 433 -5.27 0.77 15.32
C CYS A 433 -4.31 -0.33 15.74
N LEU A 434 -3.34 0.04 16.59
CA LEU A 434 -2.54 -0.90 17.37
C LEU A 434 -2.99 -0.80 18.85
N ILE A 435 -3.62 -1.88 19.34
CA ILE A 435 -4.32 -1.89 20.61
C ILE A 435 -3.39 -2.31 21.76
N GLY A 436 -3.36 -1.51 22.84
CA GLY A 436 -2.60 -1.84 24.04
C GLY A 436 -1.10 -1.74 23.90
N PHE A 437 -0.62 -0.91 22.95
CA PHE A 437 0.82 -0.70 22.75
C PHE A 437 1.34 0.55 23.45
N GLY A 438 0.46 1.40 23.95
CA GLY A 438 0.83 2.69 24.51
C GLY A 438 1.26 3.72 23.46
N SER A 439 1.84 4.81 23.93
CA SER A 439 2.31 5.91 23.09
C SER A 439 3.62 6.49 23.57
N THR A 440 4.45 6.94 22.63
CA THR A 440 5.65 7.73 22.89
C THR A 440 5.64 8.98 22.02
N PRO A 441 6.25 10.10 22.47
CA PRO A 441 6.36 11.29 21.64
C PRO A 441 7.12 10.99 20.35
N LEU A 442 6.64 11.57 19.24
CA LEU A 442 7.40 11.65 17.99
C LEU A 442 8.64 12.55 18.19
N PRO A 443 9.70 12.38 17.38
CA PRO A 443 10.86 13.28 17.40
C PRO A 443 10.43 14.73 17.25
N SER A 444 11.07 15.65 17.97
CA SER A 444 10.74 17.09 17.93
C SER A 444 10.84 17.68 16.51
N SER A 445 11.71 17.14 15.66
CA SER A 445 11.85 17.53 14.25
C SER A 445 10.70 17.05 13.35
N PHE A 446 9.87 16.09 13.79
CA PHE A 446 8.84 15.48 12.94
C PHE A 446 7.84 16.51 12.42
N ALA A 447 7.36 17.41 13.27
CA ALA A 447 6.36 18.40 12.91
C ALA A 447 6.88 19.37 11.83
N SER A 448 8.13 19.84 11.95
CA SER A 448 8.77 20.72 10.98
C SER A 448 9.04 20.00 9.66
N GLN A 449 9.45 18.75 9.69
CA GLN A 449 9.65 17.92 8.49
C GLN A 449 8.31 17.65 7.77
N LEU A 450 7.26 17.32 8.51
CA LEU A 450 5.92 17.15 7.95
C LEU A 450 5.42 18.47 7.31
N LEU A 451 5.62 19.60 7.98
CA LEU A 451 5.23 20.91 7.46
C LEU A 451 6.00 21.22 6.16
N ARG A 452 7.33 21.05 6.15
CA ARG A 452 8.19 21.24 4.97
C ARG A 452 7.71 20.36 3.81
N ARG A 453 7.46 19.10 4.05
CA ARG A 453 6.98 18.15 3.05
C ARG A 453 5.62 18.57 2.46
N ARG A 454 4.68 19.03 3.31
CA ARG A 454 3.39 19.58 2.88
C ARG A 454 3.56 20.84 2.03
N MET A 455 4.45 21.74 2.43
CA MET A 455 4.72 22.97 1.68
C MET A 455 5.30 22.66 0.30
N PHE A 456 6.20 21.70 0.19
CA PHE A 456 6.68 21.23 -1.11
C PHE A 456 5.54 20.65 -1.96
N TYR A 457 4.76 19.75 -1.39
CA TYR A 457 3.62 19.15 -2.08
C TYR A 457 2.61 20.20 -2.57
N LEU A 458 2.20 21.09 -1.71
CA LEU A 458 1.22 22.15 -2.05
C LEU A 458 1.82 23.14 -3.04
N GLY A 459 3.07 23.55 -2.88
CA GLY A 459 3.74 24.46 -3.79
C GLY A 459 3.83 23.91 -5.21
N ILE A 460 4.15 22.62 -5.35
CA ILE A 460 4.17 21.95 -6.65
C ILE A 460 2.75 21.85 -7.23
N ARG A 461 1.78 21.47 -6.41
CA ARG A 461 0.37 21.33 -6.82
C ARG A 461 -0.26 22.67 -7.26
N MET A 462 0.18 23.79 -6.67
CA MET A 462 -0.30 25.14 -6.95
C MET A 462 0.57 25.90 -7.99
N ASP A 463 1.60 25.26 -8.52
CA ASP A 463 2.54 25.85 -9.51
C ASP A 463 3.31 27.09 -8.97
N VAL A 464 3.69 27.05 -7.69
CA VAL A 464 4.43 28.12 -6.97
C VAL A 464 5.81 27.63 -6.50
N LEU A 465 6.51 26.88 -7.33
CA LEU A 465 7.76 26.19 -6.99
C LEU A 465 8.89 27.09 -6.53
N SER A 466 9.01 28.30 -7.11
CA SER A 466 10.14 29.22 -6.86
C SER A 466 10.19 29.75 -5.41
N ALA A 467 9.07 29.69 -4.67
CA ALA A 467 9.03 30.14 -3.29
C ALA A 467 9.49 29.09 -2.27
N LEU A 468 9.73 27.83 -2.70
CA LEU A 468 9.93 26.68 -1.83
C LEU A 468 11.28 25.96 -2.06
N ASP A 469 12.24 26.64 -2.68
CA ASP A 469 13.54 26.03 -3.03
C ASP A 469 14.49 25.86 -1.84
N SER A 470 14.14 26.37 -0.66
CA SER A 470 14.97 26.28 0.54
C SER A 470 14.66 25.05 1.36
N CYS A 471 15.69 24.29 1.72
CA CYS A 471 15.61 23.28 2.78
C CYS A 471 15.58 23.88 4.19
N PHE A 472 15.85 25.18 4.31
CA PHE A 472 15.96 25.95 5.54
C PHE A 472 14.75 26.85 5.75
N GLY A 473 14.47 27.22 7.00
CA GLY A 473 13.41 28.17 7.33
C GLY A 473 12.16 27.57 7.96
N PHE A 474 12.22 26.29 8.36
CA PHE A 474 11.16 25.59 9.10
C PHE A 474 11.62 25.16 10.51
N GLU A 475 12.75 25.71 10.99
CA GLU A 475 13.26 25.46 12.34
C GLU A 475 12.52 26.30 13.39
#